data_920c04ed0b7e8bfc9927ac54727d4ee2
#
_entry.id   920c04ed0b7e8bfc9927ac54727d4ee2
#
_cell.length_a   1.000
_cell.length_b   1.000
_cell.length_c   1.000
_cell.angle_alpha   90.00
_cell.angle_beta   90.00
_cell.angle_gamma   90.00
#
_symmetry.space_group_name_H-M   'P 1'
#
loop_
_entity.id
_entity.type
_entity.pdbx_description
1 polymer ?
#
loop_
_entity_poly.entity_id
_entity_poly.type
_entity_poly.pdbx_seq_one_letter_code
_entity_poly.pdbx_strand_id
1 'polypeptide(L)'
;SGPVTIDYSGILDTIKISQKKYKDRFIVKLGDTIKSLCVEDIAYFFTENKTNFVCTIEGKRLPVDFTLDQVEEMLNPKNFFRINRQFIIGHHAIDEMKAHSRSRIIVKLLPAYKATTVVSVDRAIEFRNWLSE
;
A
#
# COMPACT_ATOMS: atom_id res chain seq x y z
N SER A 1 -38.88 9.96 -33.10
CA SER A 1 -37.50 9.72 -32.78
C SER A 1 -37.29 8.25 -32.47
N GLY A 2 -36.37 7.63 -33.15
CA GLY A 2 -36.01 6.27 -32.87
C GLY A 2 -35.39 6.13 -31.46
N PRO A 3 -35.33 4.91 -30.93
CA PRO A 3 -34.68 4.71 -29.65
C PRO A 3 -33.24 5.15 -29.75
N VAL A 4 -32.82 5.95 -28.78
CA VAL A 4 -31.44 6.35 -28.67
C VAL A 4 -30.64 5.12 -28.33
N THR A 5 -29.80 4.68 -29.26
CA THR A 5 -28.90 3.57 -28.98
C THR A 5 -27.73 4.12 -28.18
N ILE A 6 -27.72 3.83 -26.90
CA ILE A 6 -26.61 4.21 -26.04
C ILE A 6 -25.52 3.16 -26.22
N ASP A 7 -24.33 3.61 -26.58
CA ASP A 7 -23.17 2.73 -26.64
C ASP A 7 -22.64 2.56 -25.22
N TYR A 8 -22.90 1.39 -24.66
CA TYR A 8 -22.48 1.07 -23.30
C TYR A 8 -21.03 0.56 -23.21
N SER A 9 -20.36 0.34 -24.33
CA SER A 9 -19.02 -0.24 -24.32
C SER A 9 -18.01 0.63 -23.61
N GLY A 10 -18.03 1.96 -23.86
CA GLY A 10 -17.16 2.90 -23.17
C GLY A 10 -17.48 3.03 -21.69
N ILE A 11 -18.78 2.98 -21.36
CA ILE A 11 -19.25 3.04 -19.97
C ILE A 11 -18.82 1.79 -19.23
N LEU A 12 -18.98 0.61 -19.84
CA LEU A 12 -18.58 -0.65 -19.25
C LEU A 12 -17.06 -0.70 -19.01
N ASP A 13 -16.27 -0.21 -19.93
CA ASP A 13 -14.81 -0.13 -19.76
C ASP A 13 -14.44 0.78 -18.62
N THR A 14 -15.10 1.93 -18.49
CA THR A 14 -14.90 2.86 -17.37
C THR A 14 -15.27 2.21 -16.04
N ILE A 15 -16.38 1.48 -15.99
CA ILE A 15 -16.81 0.76 -14.79
C ILE A 15 -15.80 -0.32 -14.43
N LYS A 16 -15.31 -1.08 -15.41
CA LYS A 16 -14.28 -2.10 -15.18
C LYS A 16 -12.99 -1.51 -14.60
N ILE A 17 -12.57 -0.36 -15.10
CA ILE A 17 -11.38 0.34 -14.60
C ILE A 17 -11.62 0.81 -13.15
N SER A 18 -12.78 1.39 -12.87
CA SER A 18 -13.12 1.87 -11.54
C SER A 18 -13.41 0.76 -10.55
N GLN A 19 -13.74 -0.44 -11.05
CA GLN A 19 -13.96 -1.63 -10.24
C GLN A 19 -12.74 -2.56 -10.23
N LYS A 20 -11.56 -2.01 -10.46
CA LYS A 20 -10.34 -2.78 -10.41
C LYS A 20 -10.29 -3.55 -9.10
N LYS A 21 -10.14 -4.87 -9.22
CA LYS A 21 -10.03 -5.72 -8.05
C LYS A 21 -8.62 -5.65 -7.50
N TYR A 22 -8.53 -5.37 -6.22
CA TYR A 22 -7.27 -5.41 -5.51
C TYR A 22 -7.10 -6.76 -4.83
N LYS A 23 -5.88 -7.10 -4.49
CA LYS A 23 -5.61 -8.35 -3.80
C LYS A 23 -6.12 -8.29 -2.36
N ASP A 24 -6.82 -9.33 -1.92
CA ASP A 24 -7.25 -9.49 -0.54
C ASP A 24 -6.25 -10.31 0.26
N ARG A 25 -5.41 -11.07 -0.41
CA ARG A 25 -4.44 -11.98 0.21
C ARG A 25 -3.14 -11.99 -0.56
N PHE A 26 -2.07 -12.20 0.16
CA PHE A 26 -0.73 -12.38 -0.41
C PHE A 26 -0.18 -13.73 0.02
N ILE A 27 0.47 -14.41 -0.92
CA ILE A 27 1.13 -15.68 -0.64
C ILE A 27 2.60 -15.40 -0.37
N VAL A 28 3.09 -15.86 0.77
CA VAL A 28 4.50 -15.77 1.13
C VAL A 28 5.08 -17.15 1.30
N LYS A 29 6.31 -17.31 0.83
CA LYS A 29 7.05 -18.55 0.97
C LYS A 29 8.15 -18.39 2.00
N LEU A 30 8.20 -19.29 2.95
CA LEU A 30 9.26 -19.34 3.94
C LEU A 30 9.81 -20.77 3.96
N GLY A 31 10.89 -21.00 3.18
CA GLY A 31 11.39 -22.35 2.96
C GLY A 31 10.35 -23.19 2.21
N ASP A 32 9.97 -24.30 2.77
CA ASP A 32 8.93 -25.18 2.20
C ASP A 32 7.52 -24.79 2.64
N THR A 33 7.40 -23.82 3.53
CA THR A 33 6.11 -23.39 4.05
C THR A 33 5.52 -22.28 3.21
N ILE A 34 4.26 -22.45 2.82
CA ILE A 34 3.51 -21.45 2.08
C ILE A 34 2.43 -20.91 3.01
N LYS A 35 2.41 -19.58 3.17
CA LYS A 35 1.39 -18.92 4.00
C LYS A 35 0.59 -17.93 3.16
N SER A 36 -0.70 -17.89 3.42
CA SER A 36 -1.59 -16.88 2.85
C SER A 36 -1.86 -15.81 3.91
N LEU A 37 -1.52 -14.56 3.60
CA LEU A 37 -1.75 -13.43 4.49
C LEU A 37 -2.93 -12.61 3.99
N CYS A 38 -3.89 -12.36 4.87
CA CYS A 38 -4.96 -11.42 4.58
C CYS A 38 -4.39 -10.00 4.59
N VAL A 39 -4.83 -9.17 3.66
CA VAL A 39 -4.40 -7.78 3.58
C VAL A 39 -4.66 -7.03 4.90
N GLU A 40 -5.74 -7.37 5.59
CA GLU A 40 -6.09 -6.77 6.88
C GLU A 40 -5.08 -7.06 7.98
N ASP A 41 -4.30 -8.15 7.83
CA ASP A 41 -3.27 -8.53 8.78
C ASP A 41 -1.90 -7.96 8.42
N ILE A 42 -1.82 -7.17 7.36
CA ILE A 42 -0.58 -6.58 6.90
C ILE A 42 -0.49 -5.13 7.37
N ALA A 43 0.61 -4.80 8.06
CA ALA A 43 0.88 -3.46 8.51
C ALA A 43 1.52 -2.62 7.40
N TYR A 44 2.62 -3.13 6.85
CA TYR A 44 3.33 -2.41 5.79
C TYR A 44 4.23 -3.36 5.01
N PHE A 45 4.65 -2.90 3.83
CA PHE A 45 5.68 -3.54 3.02
C PHE A 45 6.92 -2.65 3.00
N PHE A 46 8.08 -3.27 2.96
CA PHE A 46 9.31 -2.51 2.90
C PHE A 46 10.40 -3.28 2.14
N THR A 47 11.41 -2.55 1.68
CA THR A 47 12.58 -3.15 1.07
C THR A 47 13.80 -2.87 1.94
N GLU A 48 14.65 -3.87 2.08
CA GLU A 48 15.87 -3.80 2.87
C GLU A 48 16.89 -4.75 2.27
N ASN A 49 18.10 -4.25 2.03
CA ASN A 49 19.16 -5.06 1.43
C ASN A 49 18.72 -5.74 0.13
N LYS A 50 18.00 -5.02 -0.72
CA LYS A 50 17.48 -5.50 -2.01
C LYS A 50 16.45 -6.63 -1.92
N THR A 51 15.98 -6.93 -0.74
CA THR A 51 14.90 -7.90 -0.52
C THR A 51 13.65 -7.16 -0.08
N ASN A 52 12.51 -7.60 -0.61
CA ASN A 52 11.22 -7.02 -0.25
C ASN A 52 10.56 -7.87 0.83
N PHE A 53 9.97 -7.19 1.80
CA PHE A 53 9.35 -7.84 2.95
C PHE A 53 7.94 -7.32 3.18
N VAL A 54 7.13 -8.16 3.78
CA VAL A 54 5.85 -7.77 4.37
C VAL A 54 5.99 -7.84 5.89
N CYS A 55 5.49 -6.82 6.57
CA CYS A 55 5.41 -6.83 8.04
C CYS A 55 3.94 -6.99 8.43
N THR A 56 3.64 -8.01 9.20
CA THR A 56 2.29 -8.26 9.69
C THR A 56 2.00 -7.39 10.91
N ILE A 57 0.71 -7.23 11.25
CA ILE A 57 0.33 -6.48 12.45
C ILE A 57 0.85 -7.12 13.74
N GLU A 58 1.16 -8.42 13.69
CA GLU A 58 1.77 -9.13 14.81
C GLU A 58 3.29 -8.93 14.91
N GLY A 59 3.89 -8.30 13.91
CA GLY A 59 5.31 -8.01 13.89
C GLY A 59 6.16 -9.03 13.15
N LYS A 60 5.56 -9.97 12.45
CA LYS A 60 6.30 -10.93 11.64
C LYS A 60 6.76 -10.26 10.35
N ARG A 61 8.02 -10.47 10.00
CA ARG A 61 8.61 -9.96 8.77
C ARG A 61 8.91 -11.12 7.86
N LEU A 62 8.25 -11.16 6.71
CA LEU A 62 8.32 -12.28 5.79
C LEU A 62 8.73 -11.78 4.42
N PRO A 63 9.67 -12.47 3.74
CA PRO A 63 10.08 -12.05 2.40
C PRO A 63 8.97 -12.27 1.39
N VAL A 64 8.89 -11.38 0.41
CA VAL A 64 7.95 -11.51 -0.71
C VAL A 64 8.72 -11.45 -2.03
N ASP A 65 8.19 -12.12 -3.04
CA ASP A 65 8.80 -12.18 -4.37
C ASP A 65 8.37 -11.04 -5.29
N PHE A 66 7.59 -10.10 -4.78
CA PHE A 66 7.10 -8.97 -5.55
C PHE A 66 7.97 -7.73 -5.30
N THR A 67 8.12 -6.91 -6.32
CA THR A 67 8.70 -5.59 -6.13
C THR A 67 7.68 -4.68 -5.44
N LEU A 68 8.13 -3.60 -4.80
CA LEU A 68 7.20 -2.65 -4.19
C LEU A 68 6.30 -1.99 -5.23
N ASP A 69 6.80 -1.77 -6.44
CA ASP A 69 5.98 -1.23 -7.52
C ASP A 69 4.83 -2.18 -7.87
N GLN A 70 5.11 -3.49 -7.93
CA GLN A 70 4.09 -4.51 -8.16
C GLN A 70 3.09 -4.57 -7.01
N VAL A 71 3.58 -4.53 -5.78
CA VAL A 71 2.73 -4.55 -4.58
C VAL A 71 1.81 -3.33 -4.56
N GLU A 72 2.34 -2.16 -4.88
CA GLU A 72 1.54 -0.92 -4.91
C GLU A 72 0.34 -1.05 -5.85
N GLU A 73 0.53 -1.68 -7.01
CA GLU A 73 -0.55 -1.89 -7.96
C GLU A 73 -1.59 -2.91 -7.49
N MET A 74 -1.17 -3.87 -6.65
CA MET A 74 -2.05 -4.91 -6.14
C MET A 74 -2.89 -4.46 -4.94
N LEU A 75 -2.47 -3.42 -4.23
CA LEU A 75 -3.12 -2.95 -3.02
C LEU A 75 -4.16 -1.87 -3.31
N ASN A 76 -5.20 -1.86 -2.48
CA ASN A 76 -6.21 -0.80 -2.55
C ASN A 76 -5.59 0.51 -2.04
N PRO A 77 -5.53 1.55 -2.89
CA PRO A 77 -4.91 2.82 -2.50
C PRO A 77 -5.65 3.57 -1.40
N LYS A 78 -6.87 3.17 -1.07
CA LYS A 78 -7.59 3.72 0.08
C LYS A 78 -6.98 3.27 1.40
N ASN A 79 -6.41 2.06 1.42
CA ASN A 79 -5.92 1.43 2.65
C ASN A 79 -4.40 1.49 2.80
N PHE A 80 -3.69 1.65 1.69
CA PHE A 80 -2.23 1.64 1.68
C PHE A 80 -1.71 2.81 0.87
N PHE A 81 -0.61 3.37 1.32
CA PHE A 81 0.05 4.48 0.63
C PHE A 81 1.56 4.24 0.57
N ARG A 82 2.14 4.49 -0.61
CA ARG A 82 3.59 4.41 -0.77
C ARG A 82 4.20 5.76 -0.38
N ILE A 83 4.85 5.79 0.78
CA ILE A 83 5.39 7.02 1.34
C ILE A 83 6.75 7.41 0.77
N ASN A 84 7.52 6.42 0.31
CA ASN A 84 8.82 6.63 -0.32
C ASN A 84 9.21 5.38 -1.11
N ARG A 85 10.44 5.31 -1.59
CA ARG A 85 10.90 4.17 -2.37
C ARG A 85 11.00 2.88 -1.57
N GLN A 86 11.09 2.99 -0.26
CA GLN A 86 11.37 1.87 0.64
C GLN A 86 10.11 1.31 1.31
N PHE A 87 9.04 2.09 1.43
CA PHE A 87 7.87 1.71 2.22
C PHE A 87 6.54 1.92 1.52
N ILE A 88 5.65 0.94 1.70
CA ILE A 88 4.21 1.08 1.45
C ILE A 88 3.54 0.78 2.78
N ILE A 89 2.79 1.71 3.33
CA ILE A 89 2.21 1.58 4.68
C ILE A 89 0.70 1.57 4.66
N GLY A 90 0.10 0.83 5.59
CA GLY A 90 -1.34 0.82 5.81
C GLY A 90 -1.75 1.92 6.78
N HIS A 91 -2.99 2.39 6.69
CA HIS A 91 -3.54 3.37 7.64
C HIS A 91 -3.37 2.93 9.09
N HIS A 92 -3.68 1.66 9.34
CA HIS A 92 -3.63 1.10 10.69
C HIS A 92 -2.21 0.89 11.21
N ALA A 93 -1.21 1.06 10.36
CA ALA A 93 0.20 0.92 10.75
C ALA A 93 0.82 2.24 11.19
N ILE A 94 0.08 3.34 11.11
CA ILE A 94 0.55 4.65 11.54
C ILE A 94 0.25 4.81 13.02
N ASP A 95 1.30 4.84 13.84
CA ASP A 95 1.18 5.07 15.28
C ASP A 95 1.15 6.57 15.55
N GLU A 96 2.13 7.29 15.02
CA GLU A 96 2.31 8.70 15.28
C GLU A 96 3.00 9.35 14.08
N MET A 97 2.72 10.64 13.86
CA MET A 97 3.37 11.41 12.81
C MET A 97 3.87 12.73 13.36
N LYS A 98 5.02 13.17 12.83
CA LYS A 98 5.59 14.48 13.18
C LYS A 98 5.91 15.25 11.91
N ALA A 99 5.47 16.51 11.86
CA ALA A 99 5.80 17.40 10.77
C ALA A 99 6.97 18.28 11.22
N HIS A 100 8.15 18.07 10.61
CA HIS A 100 9.35 18.86 10.92
C HIS A 100 9.44 20.14 10.10
N SER A 101 8.76 20.18 8.97
CA SER A 101 8.69 21.34 8.08
C SER A 101 7.44 21.18 7.23
N ARG A 102 7.19 22.14 6.32
CA ARG A 102 6.01 22.10 5.45
C ARG A 102 5.94 20.83 4.59
N SER A 103 7.10 20.27 4.26
CA SER A 103 7.19 19.16 3.32
C SER A 103 7.81 17.92 3.93
N ARG A 104 8.18 17.93 5.20
CA ARG A 104 8.85 16.78 5.81
C ARG A 104 7.97 16.17 6.90
N ILE A 105 7.51 14.95 6.64
CA ILE A 105 6.67 14.20 7.58
C ILE A 105 7.42 12.95 7.99
N ILE A 106 7.54 12.74 9.30
CA ILE A 106 8.12 11.52 9.86
C ILE A 106 6.97 10.68 10.38
N VAL A 107 6.94 9.40 10.00
CA VAL A 107 5.92 8.46 10.41
C VAL A 107 6.53 7.44 11.34
N LYS A 108 5.91 7.26 12.51
CA LYS A 108 6.25 6.17 13.41
C LYS A 108 5.33 5.01 13.10
N LEU A 109 5.92 3.89 12.72
CA LEU A 109 5.17 2.69 12.32
C LEU A 109 4.87 1.78 13.51
N LEU A 110 3.78 1.06 13.39
CA LEU A 110 3.39 0.01 14.32
C LEU A 110 3.05 -1.25 13.52
N PRO A 111 3.76 -2.35 13.62
CA PRO A 111 4.93 -2.59 14.48
C PRO A 111 6.12 -1.69 14.17
N ALA A 112 6.90 -1.37 15.18
CA ALA A 112 8.00 -0.42 15.05
C ALA A 112 9.06 -0.89 14.05
N TYR A 113 9.52 0.03 13.20
CA TYR A 113 10.66 -0.20 12.32
C TYR A 113 11.92 0.35 13.00
N LYS A 114 13.05 -0.31 12.74
CA LYS A 114 14.33 0.01 13.40
C LYS A 114 14.92 1.38 13.08
N ALA A 115 14.45 2.00 12.00
CA ALA A 115 14.98 3.29 11.53
C ALA A 115 13.85 4.29 11.35
N THR A 116 14.20 5.57 11.26
CA THR A 116 13.24 6.64 11.00
C THR A 116 12.63 6.49 9.62
N THR A 117 11.30 6.59 9.55
CA THR A 117 10.54 6.46 8.32
C THR A 117 10.00 7.82 7.90
N VAL A 118 10.38 8.29 6.73
CA VAL A 118 10.07 9.63 6.25
C VAL A 118 9.26 9.57 4.97
N VAL A 119 8.21 10.37 4.90
CA VAL A 119 7.47 10.55 3.65
C VAL A 119 8.30 11.41 2.70
N SER A 120 8.46 10.99 1.45
CA SER A 120 9.18 11.76 0.45
C SER A 120 8.54 13.14 0.27
N VAL A 121 9.36 14.16 0.08
CA VAL A 121 8.89 15.55 -0.08
C VAL A 121 7.87 15.66 -1.21
N ASP A 122 8.12 15.00 -2.33
CA ASP A 122 7.22 14.99 -3.49
C ASP A 122 5.92 14.25 -3.26
N ARG A 123 5.82 13.44 -2.21
CA ARG A 123 4.61 12.68 -1.87
C ARG A 123 3.86 13.25 -0.67
N ALA A 124 4.38 14.28 -0.03
CA ALA A 124 3.82 14.79 1.22
C ALA A 124 2.39 15.33 1.06
N ILE A 125 2.10 16.01 -0.04
CA ILE A 125 0.76 16.57 -0.29
C ILE A 125 -0.25 15.45 -0.50
N GLU A 126 0.10 14.48 -1.35
CA GLU A 126 -0.76 13.33 -1.61
C GLU A 126 -0.99 12.51 -0.34
N PHE A 127 0.04 12.37 0.49
CA PHE A 127 -0.06 11.64 1.75
C PHE A 127 -1.05 12.33 2.70
N ARG A 128 -0.99 13.64 2.81
CA ARG A 128 -1.93 14.41 3.65
C ARG A 128 -3.37 14.25 3.18
N ASN A 129 -3.56 14.28 1.85
CA ASN A 129 -4.88 14.06 1.26
C ASN A 129 -5.39 12.65 1.54
N TRP A 130 -4.50 11.66 1.43
CA TRP A 130 -4.83 10.27 1.72
C TRP A 130 -5.27 10.07 3.17
N LEU A 131 -4.62 10.75 4.11
CA LEU A 131 -4.97 10.65 5.53
C LEU A 131 -6.37 11.16 5.84
N SER A 132 -6.86 12.10 5.06
CA SER A 132 -8.17 12.75 5.29
C SER A 132 -9.30 12.15 4.48
N GLU A 133 -9.04 11.14 3.68
CA GLU A 133 -10.07 10.43 2.90
C GLU A 133 -10.95 9.53 3.76
#